data_28af773b2a137576423c4308e5e52e0b
#
_entry.id   28af773b2a137576423c4308e5e52e0b
#
_cell.length_a   1.000
_cell.length_b   1.000
_cell.length_c   1.000
_cell.angle_alpha   90.00
_cell.angle_beta   90.00
_cell.angle_gamma   90.00
#
_symmetry.space_group_name_H-M   'P 1'
#
loop_
_entity.id
_entity.type
_entity.pdbx_description
1 polymer ?
#
loop_
_entity_poly.entity_id
_entity_poly.type
_entity_poly.pdbx_seq_one_letter_code
_entity_poly.pdbx_strand_id
1 'polypeptide(L)'
;MKPLIYFSYGMTKCGTTLAYHMVSEALAQAGAEQHRLPAHLIGSNKKLNFGSHFSEDQADELWQAVKSIGHPMVVKTHTRPDPAVVKLMQDGRAIAHACYRDPRDMALSMLDHGQRARAAGNPAFSEIVTLEDAKNGIRNQCDSLTAWLRLPNVLPLNFEDIAFDMPATVQRLLDQLKISGDPAKIAAKVLDGRFTQFNKGRPKRHKTEMSTQDNREFACEFAPFLSRLLDEQHMLPTYGNIPLPPPYELRDSV
;
A
#
# COMPACT_ATOMS: atom_id res chain seq x y z
N MET A 1 -5.99 -16.61 -17.02
CA MET A 1 -6.13 -16.45 -15.55
C MET A 1 -7.59 -16.33 -15.20
N LYS A 2 -8.01 -16.71 -13.98
CA LYS A 2 -9.40 -16.51 -13.54
C LYS A 2 -9.63 -15.05 -13.11
N PRO A 3 -10.88 -14.54 -13.20
CA PRO A 3 -11.23 -13.23 -12.66
C PRO A 3 -10.83 -13.12 -11.19
N LEU A 4 -10.22 -11.99 -10.80
CA LEU A 4 -9.74 -11.70 -9.45
C LEU A 4 -9.61 -10.20 -9.25
N ILE A 5 -10.03 -9.67 -8.13
CA ILE A 5 -9.72 -8.30 -7.74
C ILE A 5 -8.38 -8.32 -6.99
N TYR A 6 -7.41 -7.54 -7.46
CA TYR A 6 -6.15 -7.36 -6.76
C TYR A 6 -6.11 -5.99 -6.09
N PHE A 7 -6.25 -5.94 -4.78
CA PHE A 7 -6.13 -4.68 -4.04
C PHE A 7 -4.67 -4.30 -3.81
N SER A 8 -4.26 -3.19 -4.38
CA SER A 8 -2.96 -2.55 -4.12
C SER A 8 -3.12 -1.55 -2.98
N TYR A 9 -3.12 -2.05 -1.75
CA TYR A 9 -3.18 -1.22 -0.55
C TYR A 9 -1.79 -0.78 -0.11
N GLY A 10 -1.70 0.35 0.54
CA GLY A 10 -0.52 0.74 1.31
C GLY A 10 -0.69 2.05 2.03
N MET A 11 0.08 2.20 3.10
CA MET A 11 0.20 3.46 3.80
C MET A 11 0.72 4.54 2.84
N THR A 12 0.33 5.77 3.03
CA THR A 12 0.82 6.86 2.15
C THR A 12 2.33 7.02 2.29
N LYS A 13 3.00 7.43 1.23
CA LYS A 13 4.48 7.61 1.18
C LYS A 13 5.30 6.32 1.36
N CYS A 14 4.70 5.15 1.11
CA CYS A 14 5.31 3.82 1.21
C CYS A 14 5.55 3.14 -0.15
N GLY A 15 5.75 3.88 -1.24
CA GLY A 15 6.01 3.30 -2.56
C GLY A 15 4.78 2.69 -3.25
N THR A 16 3.58 2.99 -2.78
CA THR A 16 2.33 2.36 -3.21
C THR A 16 2.04 2.49 -4.70
N THR A 17 2.42 3.60 -5.33
CA THR A 17 2.25 3.77 -6.78
C THR A 17 3.20 2.85 -7.55
N LEU A 18 4.42 2.69 -7.07
CA LEU A 18 5.40 1.81 -7.66
C LEU A 18 4.94 0.34 -7.57
N ALA A 19 4.50 -0.10 -6.38
CA ALA A 19 3.96 -1.44 -6.17
C ALA A 19 2.70 -1.70 -7.04
N TYR A 20 1.80 -0.73 -7.18
CA TYR A 20 0.66 -0.82 -8.10
C TYR A 20 1.11 -1.11 -9.54
N HIS A 21 2.13 -0.39 -10.04
CA HIS A 21 2.62 -0.60 -11.39
C HIS A 21 3.36 -1.93 -11.55
N MET A 22 4.08 -2.41 -10.52
CA MET A 22 4.70 -3.74 -10.54
C MET A 22 3.66 -4.84 -10.76
N VAL A 23 2.56 -4.81 -10.00
CA VAL A 23 1.47 -5.80 -10.15
C VAL A 23 0.79 -5.65 -11.50
N SER A 24 0.50 -4.42 -11.90
CA SER A 24 -0.16 -4.16 -13.19
C SER A 24 0.66 -4.66 -14.37
N GLU A 25 1.97 -4.42 -14.34
CA GLU A 25 2.88 -4.88 -15.39
C GLU A 25 3.07 -6.40 -15.37
N ALA A 26 3.20 -7.01 -14.18
CA ALA A 26 3.28 -8.46 -14.03
C ALA A 26 2.05 -9.16 -14.61
N LEU A 27 0.86 -8.65 -14.32
CA LEU A 27 -0.39 -9.18 -14.87
C LEU A 27 -0.47 -8.95 -16.40
N ALA A 28 -0.10 -7.77 -16.89
CA ALA A 28 -0.13 -7.47 -18.33
C ALA A 28 0.81 -8.41 -19.12
N GLN A 29 2.03 -8.64 -18.64
CA GLN A 29 2.96 -9.59 -19.28
C GLN A 29 2.45 -11.04 -19.23
N ALA A 30 1.64 -11.38 -18.27
CA ALA A 30 0.98 -12.69 -18.19
C ALA A 30 -0.35 -12.75 -18.98
N GLY A 31 -0.67 -11.74 -19.80
CA GLY A 31 -1.84 -11.70 -20.67
C GLY A 31 -3.12 -11.16 -20.02
N ALA A 32 -3.03 -10.56 -18.81
CA ALA A 32 -4.13 -9.87 -18.15
C ALA A 32 -3.94 -8.35 -18.26
N GLU A 33 -4.29 -7.78 -19.39
CA GLU A 33 -4.16 -6.35 -19.65
C GLU A 33 -5.03 -5.53 -18.68
N GLN A 34 -4.45 -4.45 -18.14
CA GLN A 34 -5.12 -3.64 -17.14
C GLN A 34 -5.93 -2.52 -17.80
N HIS A 35 -7.25 -2.61 -17.69
CA HIS A 35 -8.21 -1.66 -18.23
C HIS A 35 -8.74 -0.70 -17.17
N ARG A 36 -9.33 0.39 -17.63
CA ARG A 36 -10.03 1.31 -16.75
C ARG A 36 -11.37 0.72 -16.34
N LEU A 37 -11.58 0.55 -15.04
CA LEU A 37 -12.85 0.16 -14.45
C LEU A 37 -13.87 1.32 -14.49
N PRO A 38 -15.17 1.08 -14.31
CA PRO A 38 -16.19 2.12 -14.30
C PRO A 38 -15.90 3.24 -13.29
N ALA A 39 -16.00 4.49 -13.72
CA ALA A 39 -15.57 5.65 -12.93
C ALA A 39 -16.34 5.82 -11.60
N HIS A 40 -17.58 5.39 -11.53
CA HIS A 40 -18.40 5.43 -10.31
C HIS A 40 -17.90 4.45 -9.23
N LEU A 41 -17.15 3.41 -9.63
CA LEU A 41 -16.55 2.44 -8.70
C LEU A 41 -15.15 2.86 -8.22
N ILE A 42 -14.40 3.59 -9.06
CA ILE A 42 -12.98 3.86 -8.82
C ILE A 42 -12.62 5.35 -8.85
N GLY A 43 -13.62 6.22 -8.75
CA GLY A 43 -13.41 7.66 -8.74
C GLY A 43 -12.83 8.23 -10.05
N SER A 44 -12.53 9.53 -10.03
CA SER A 44 -12.16 10.32 -11.23
C SER A 44 -10.67 10.27 -11.61
N ASN A 45 -9.82 9.54 -10.88
CA ASN A 45 -8.40 9.46 -11.21
C ASN A 45 -8.20 8.81 -12.60
N LYS A 46 -7.76 9.59 -13.57
CA LYS A 46 -7.65 9.13 -14.97
C LYS A 46 -6.51 8.12 -15.22
N LYS A 47 -5.55 8.02 -14.28
CA LYS A 47 -4.33 7.20 -14.48
C LYS A 47 -4.36 5.84 -13.78
N LEU A 48 -5.12 5.71 -12.71
CA LEU A 48 -5.13 4.53 -11.85
C LEU A 48 -6.57 4.12 -11.53
N ASN A 49 -6.83 2.83 -11.40
CA ASN A 49 -8.04 2.34 -10.76
C ASN A 49 -7.90 2.57 -9.25
N PHE A 50 -8.40 3.71 -8.76
CA PHE A 50 -8.27 4.11 -7.37
C PHE A 50 -9.65 4.17 -6.71
N GLY A 51 -9.88 3.32 -5.69
CA GLY A 51 -11.09 3.29 -4.89
C GLY A 51 -10.80 3.57 -3.43
N SER A 52 -11.61 4.42 -2.78
CA SER A 52 -11.43 4.74 -1.36
C SER A 52 -12.36 3.92 -0.47
N HIS A 53 -13.63 3.84 -0.82
CA HIS A 53 -14.66 3.13 -0.06
C HIS A 53 -15.54 2.33 -1.00
N PHE A 54 -15.99 1.18 -0.55
CA PHE A 54 -16.88 0.29 -1.28
C PHE A 54 -18.06 -0.09 -0.39
N SER A 55 -19.28 0.34 -0.75
CA SER A 55 -20.51 -0.26 -0.20
C SER A 55 -20.67 -1.71 -0.68
N GLU A 56 -21.60 -2.44 -0.13
CA GLU A 56 -21.89 -3.80 -0.58
C GLU A 56 -22.26 -3.85 -2.07
N ASP A 57 -23.13 -2.95 -2.52
CA ASP A 57 -23.53 -2.84 -3.93
C ASP A 57 -22.35 -2.54 -4.84
N GLN A 58 -21.49 -1.58 -4.44
CA GLN A 58 -20.29 -1.21 -5.21
C GLN A 58 -19.27 -2.34 -5.27
N ALA A 59 -19.12 -3.11 -4.21
CA ALA A 59 -18.20 -4.26 -4.19
C ALA A 59 -18.72 -5.40 -5.07
N ASP A 60 -20.01 -5.66 -5.07
CA ASP A 60 -20.62 -6.65 -5.95
C ASP A 60 -20.56 -6.19 -7.42
N GLU A 61 -20.81 -4.93 -7.70
CA GLU A 61 -20.70 -4.35 -9.05
C GLU A 61 -19.26 -4.38 -9.55
N LEU A 62 -18.27 -4.06 -8.69
CA LEU A 62 -16.85 -4.20 -8.99
C LEU A 62 -16.50 -5.64 -9.34
N TRP A 63 -17.02 -6.61 -8.57
CA TRP A 63 -16.81 -8.02 -8.85
C TRP A 63 -17.41 -8.44 -10.19
N GLN A 64 -18.63 -8.00 -10.51
CA GLN A 64 -19.25 -8.30 -11.80
C GLN A 64 -18.48 -7.69 -12.97
N ALA A 65 -17.98 -6.46 -12.82
CA ALA A 65 -17.14 -5.82 -13.82
C ALA A 65 -15.85 -6.65 -14.09
N VAL A 66 -15.14 -7.06 -13.03
CA VAL A 66 -13.93 -7.87 -13.15
C VAL A 66 -14.24 -9.26 -13.72
N LYS A 67 -15.36 -9.87 -13.32
CA LYS A 67 -15.83 -11.15 -13.87
C LYS A 67 -16.13 -11.06 -15.36
N SER A 68 -16.73 -9.96 -15.82
CA SER A 68 -17.03 -9.70 -17.22
C SER A 68 -15.75 -9.51 -18.07
N ILE A 69 -14.72 -8.89 -17.51
CA ILE A 69 -13.39 -8.74 -18.13
C ILE A 69 -12.70 -10.11 -18.28
N GLY A 70 -12.92 -11.04 -17.35
CA GLY A 70 -12.46 -12.43 -17.43
C GLY A 70 -11.04 -12.70 -16.90
N HIS A 71 -10.34 -11.69 -16.35
CA HIS A 71 -9.00 -11.84 -15.78
C HIS A 71 -8.78 -10.88 -14.58
N PRO A 72 -7.65 -11.00 -13.84
CA PRO A 72 -7.37 -10.14 -12.69
C PRO A 72 -7.28 -8.65 -13.04
N MET A 73 -7.87 -7.81 -12.19
CA MET A 73 -7.81 -6.36 -12.28
C MET A 73 -7.27 -5.74 -10.99
N VAL A 74 -6.35 -4.76 -11.12
CA VAL A 74 -5.74 -4.09 -9.98
C VAL A 74 -6.55 -2.84 -9.60
N VAL A 75 -6.85 -2.73 -8.30
CA VAL A 75 -7.50 -1.57 -7.69
C VAL A 75 -6.61 -1.03 -6.58
N LYS A 76 -6.20 0.23 -6.70
CA LYS A 76 -5.40 0.92 -5.69
C LYS A 76 -6.28 1.49 -4.59
N THR A 77 -5.85 1.41 -3.34
CA THR A 77 -6.50 2.06 -2.20
C THR A 77 -5.52 2.48 -1.12
N HIS A 78 -5.94 3.43 -0.27
CA HIS A 78 -5.21 3.87 0.93
C HIS A 78 -6.07 3.79 2.18
N THR A 79 -7.30 3.31 2.07
CA THR A 79 -8.27 3.25 3.17
C THR A 79 -8.25 1.90 3.87
N ARG A 80 -8.80 1.88 5.08
CA ARG A 80 -9.11 0.64 5.79
C ARG A 80 -10.07 -0.19 4.94
N PRO A 81 -9.97 -1.54 4.95
CA PRO A 81 -10.90 -2.37 4.19
C PRO A 81 -12.32 -2.25 4.76
N ASP A 82 -13.27 -1.90 3.89
CA ASP A 82 -14.70 -1.89 4.23
C ASP A 82 -15.20 -3.35 4.44
N PRO A 83 -16.33 -3.56 5.15
CA PRO A 83 -16.90 -4.91 5.34
C PRO A 83 -17.11 -5.67 4.03
N ALA A 84 -17.52 -4.98 2.97
CA ALA A 84 -17.69 -5.57 1.65
C ALA A 84 -16.36 -6.04 1.03
N VAL A 85 -15.28 -5.27 1.20
CA VAL A 85 -13.93 -5.67 0.79
C VAL A 85 -13.45 -6.89 1.59
N VAL A 86 -13.69 -6.89 2.92
CA VAL A 86 -13.39 -8.05 3.79
C VAL A 86 -14.07 -9.31 3.27
N LYS A 87 -15.36 -9.22 2.89
CA LYS A 87 -16.11 -10.32 2.33
C LYS A 87 -15.51 -10.82 1.01
N LEU A 88 -15.15 -9.93 0.08
CA LEU A 88 -14.49 -10.32 -1.18
C LEU A 88 -13.18 -11.09 -0.93
N MET A 89 -12.38 -10.65 0.06
CA MET A 89 -11.14 -11.33 0.44
C MET A 89 -11.39 -12.72 1.04
N GLN A 90 -12.37 -12.83 1.95
CA GLN A 90 -12.75 -14.10 2.58
C GLN A 90 -13.35 -15.10 1.59
N ASP A 91 -14.13 -14.64 0.63
CA ASP A 91 -14.73 -15.45 -0.44
C ASP A 91 -13.70 -15.89 -1.51
N GLY A 92 -12.44 -15.44 -1.41
CA GLY A 92 -11.40 -15.71 -2.40
C GLY A 92 -11.60 -15.02 -3.76
N ARG A 93 -12.47 -14.00 -3.81
CA ARG A 93 -12.70 -13.15 -4.99
C ARG A 93 -11.67 -12.06 -5.11
N ALA A 94 -10.96 -11.76 -4.03
CA ALA A 94 -9.89 -10.77 -3.99
C ALA A 94 -8.67 -11.27 -3.22
N ILE A 95 -7.50 -10.71 -3.57
CA ILE A 95 -6.24 -10.78 -2.83
C ILE A 95 -5.63 -9.39 -2.77
N ALA A 96 -4.59 -9.19 -1.97
CA ALA A 96 -3.96 -7.88 -1.84
C ALA A 96 -2.47 -7.96 -1.57
N HIS A 97 -1.79 -6.83 -1.80
CA HIS A 97 -0.58 -6.51 -1.06
C HIS A 97 -0.82 -5.32 -0.14
N ALA A 98 0.05 -5.17 0.87
CA ALA A 98 0.01 -4.07 1.82
C ALA A 98 1.40 -3.43 1.97
N CYS A 99 1.57 -2.22 1.39
CA CYS A 99 2.84 -1.50 1.50
C CYS A 99 2.94 -0.75 2.82
N TYR A 100 4.11 -0.85 3.45
CA TYR A 100 4.43 -0.16 4.70
C TYR A 100 5.86 0.41 4.69
N ARG A 101 6.13 1.31 5.62
CA ARG A 101 7.42 1.97 5.78
C ARG A 101 7.62 2.38 7.23
N ASP A 102 8.88 2.64 7.63
CA ASP A 102 9.20 3.24 8.93
C ASP A 102 8.41 4.55 9.13
N PRO A 103 7.60 4.68 10.20
CA PRO A 103 6.80 5.87 10.48
C PRO A 103 7.61 7.17 10.50
N ARG A 104 8.86 7.13 10.93
CA ARG A 104 9.76 8.28 10.96
C ARG A 104 10.08 8.78 9.56
N ASP A 105 10.38 7.87 8.66
CA ASP A 105 10.65 8.18 7.25
C ASP A 105 9.39 8.57 6.50
N MET A 106 8.23 8.03 6.88
CA MET A 106 6.94 8.47 6.37
C MET A 106 6.68 9.93 6.73
N ALA A 107 6.86 10.31 8.01
CA ALA A 107 6.64 11.68 8.49
C ALA A 107 7.50 12.69 7.71
N LEU A 108 8.79 12.43 7.56
CA LEU A 108 9.68 13.27 6.75
C LEU A 108 9.23 13.39 5.29
N SER A 109 8.75 12.29 4.71
CA SER A 109 8.23 12.30 3.34
C SER A 109 6.89 13.02 3.21
N MET A 110 6.05 12.99 4.23
CA MET A 110 4.79 13.74 4.29
C MET A 110 5.05 15.25 4.41
N LEU A 111 5.98 15.66 5.28
CA LEU A 111 6.41 17.06 5.40
C LEU A 111 6.95 17.63 4.09
N ASP A 112 7.86 16.92 3.43
CA ASP A 112 8.40 17.33 2.13
C ASP A 112 7.27 17.47 1.09
N HIS A 113 6.28 16.58 1.13
CA HIS A 113 5.15 16.64 0.20
C HIS A 113 4.23 17.82 0.51
N GLY A 114 3.90 18.03 1.78
CA GLY A 114 3.10 19.16 2.24
C GLY A 114 3.72 20.51 1.86
N GLN A 115 5.03 20.65 2.05
CA GLN A 115 5.75 21.86 1.64
C GLN A 115 5.63 22.12 0.14
N ARG A 116 5.84 21.11 -0.69
CA ARG A 116 5.69 21.24 -2.16
C ARG A 116 4.25 21.50 -2.57
N ALA A 117 3.30 20.85 -1.91
CA ALA A 117 1.89 21.02 -2.17
C ALA A 117 1.42 22.47 -1.90
N ARG A 118 1.82 23.03 -0.77
CA ARG A 118 1.54 24.46 -0.45
C ARG A 118 2.15 25.40 -1.48
N ALA A 119 3.40 25.17 -1.86
CA ALA A 119 4.09 26.00 -2.87
C ALA A 119 3.40 25.92 -4.26
N ALA A 120 2.75 24.80 -4.58
CA ALA A 120 2.08 24.57 -5.85
C ALA A 120 0.55 24.84 -5.79
N GLY A 121 0.00 25.28 -4.65
CA GLY A 121 -1.46 25.46 -4.45
C GLY A 121 -2.25 24.14 -4.52
N ASN A 122 -1.60 23.00 -4.24
CA ASN A 122 -2.25 21.69 -4.27
C ASN A 122 -2.78 21.34 -2.87
N PRO A 123 -4.06 20.93 -2.69
CA PRO A 123 -4.60 20.61 -1.38
C PRO A 123 -4.01 19.32 -0.76
N ALA A 124 -3.55 18.37 -1.56
CA ALA A 124 -3.08 17.07 -1.06
C ALA A 124 -1.86 17.21 -0.16
N PHE A 125 -1.97 16.83 1.11
CA PHE A 125 -0.95 16.96 2.16
C PHE A 125 -0.59 18.41 2.54
N SER A 126 -1.30 19.42 2.06
CA SER A 126 -1.02 20.82 2.39
C SER A 126 -1.20 21.12 3.88
N GLU A 127 -2.02 20.35 4.57
CA GLU A 127 -2.29 20.40 6.02
C GLU A 127 -1.11 19.88 6.86
N ILE A 128 -0.20 19.09 6.28
CA ILE A 128 0.96 18.55 7.00
C ILE A 128 2.07 19.61 7.05
N VAL A 129 2.16 20.29 8.18
CA VAL A 129 3.13 21.36 8.42
C VAL A 129 4.20 20.95 9.44
N THR A 130 3.82 20.15 10.42
CA THR A 130 4.67 19.70 11.53
C THR A 130 4.81 18.18 11.56
N LEU A 131 5.76 17.69 12.35
CA LEU A 131 5.89 16.25 12.63
C LEU A 131 4.67 15.71 13.39
N GLU A 132 4.02 16.51 14.21
CA GLU A 132 2.81 16.11 14.94
C GLU A 132 1.63 15.90 13.99
N ASP A 133 1.46 16.78 13.00
CA ASP A 133 0.43 16.59 11.96
C ASP A 133 0.66 15.26 11.22
N ALA A 134 1.92 14.95 10.91
CA ALA A 134 2.27 13.69 10.27
C ALA A 134 2.00 12.48 11.17
N LYS A 135 2.30 12.56 12.48
CA LYS A 135 2.03 11.49 13.46
C LYS A 135 0.55 11.12 13.49
N ASN A 136 -0.34 12.11 13.57
CA ASN A 136 -1.79 11.89 13.60
C ASN A 136 -2.28 11.09 12.38
N GLY A 137 -1.81 11.46 11.19
CA GLY A 137 -2.12 10.72 9.97
C GLY A 137 -1.54 9.31 9.96
N ILE A 138 -0.33 9.11 10.51
CA ILE A 138 0.35 7.81 10.54
C ILE A 138 -0.33 6.84 11.51
N ARG A 139 -0.83 7.28 12.68
CA ARG A 139 -1.59 6.44 13.62
C ARG A 139 -2.75 5.74 12.91
N ASN A 140 -3.60 6.49 12.23
CA ASN A 140 -4.74 5.95 11.49
C ASN A 140 -4.31 4.97 10.39
N GLN A 141 -3.16 5.22 9.77
CA GLN A 141 -2.63 4.34 8.73
C GLN A 141 -2.06 3.03 9.28
N CYS A 142 -1.46 3.05 10.48
CA CYS A 142 -1.03 1.83 11.19
C CYS A 142 -2.22 0.93 11.51
N ASP A 143 -3.35 1.51 11.96
CA ASP A 143 -4.58 0.78 12.22
C ASP A 143 -5.18 0.18 10.95
N SER A 144 -5.17 0.96 9.86
CA SER A 144 -5.63 0.50 8.55
C SER A 144 -4.75 -0.63 8.01
N LEU A 145 -3.42 -0.52 8.11
CA LEU A 145 -2.50 -1.59 7.73
C LEU A 145 -2.75 -2.87 8.54
N THR A 146 -2.91 -2.73 9.86
CA THR A 146 -3.22 -3.86 10.74
C THR A 146 -4.51 -4.56 10.32
N ALA A 147 -5.54 -3.81 9.91
CA ALA A 147 -6.79 -4.38 9.41
C ALA A 147 -6.58 -5.17 8.11
N TRP A 148 -5.79 -4.67 7.17
CA TRP A 148 -5.44 -5.37 5.94
C TRP A 148 -4.64 -6.64 6.20
N LEU A 149 -3.60 -6.59 7.05
CA LEU A 149 -2.75 -7.74 7.35
C LEU A 149 -3.47 -8.89 8.09
N ARG A 150 -4.66 -8.64 8.63
CA ARG A 150 -5.53 -9.67 9.21
C ARG A 150 -6.34 -10.44 8.17
N LEU A 151 -6.40 -9.96 6.94
CA LEU A 151 -7.16 -10.61 5.87
C LEU A 151 -6.34 -11.73 5.22
N PRO A 152 -7.00 -12.75 4.66
CA PRO A 152 -6.30 -13.81 3.96
C PRO A 152 -5.64 -13.29 2.68
N ASN A 153 -4.53 -13.90 2.30
CA ASN A 153 -3.83 -13.63 1.04
C ASN A 153 -3.40 -12.14 0.84
N VAL A 154 -3.00 -11.49 1.93
CA VAL A 154 -2.36 -10.16 1.88
C VAL A 154 -0.85 -10.31 1.98
N LEU A 155 -0.12 -9.84 0.97
CA LEU A 155 1.33 -9.86 0.91
C LEU A 155 1.88 -8.54 1.49
N PRO A 156 2.59 -8.54 2.63
CA PRO A 156 3.25 -7.34 3.13
C PRO A 156 4.46 -6.99 2.25
N LEU A 157 4.60 -5.70 1.92
CA LEU A 157 5.69 -5.16 1.12
C LEU A 157 6.33 -3.97 1.84
N ASN A 158 7.61 -4.12 2.20
CA ASN A 158 8.38 -3.04 2.78
C ASN A 158 8.78 -2.01 1.70
N PHE A 159 8.75 -0.74 2.03
CA PHE A 159 9.20 0.33 1.15
C PHE A 159 10.65 0.16 0.67
N GLU A 160 11.55 -0.31 1.53
CA GLU A 160 12.95 -0.49 1.16
C GLU A 160 13.10 -1.56 0.08
N ASP A 161 12.37 -2.68 0.18
CA ASP A 161 12.33 -3.72 -0.85
C ASP A 161 11.73 -3.19 -2.17
N ILE A 162 10.58 -2.49 -2.07
CA ILE A 162 9.92 -1.88 -3.23
C ILE A 162 10.85 -0.91 -3.97
N ALA A 163 11.62 -0.11 -3.24
CA ALA A 163 12.41 0.97 -3.80
C ALA A 163 13.83 0.57 -4.22
N PHE A 164 14.42 -0.42 -3.56
CA PHE A 164 15.85 -0.76 -3.72
C PHE A 164 16.10 -2.21 -4.13
N ASP A 165 15.09 -3.09 -4.01
CA ASP A 165 15.14 -4.48 -4.51
C ASP A 165 13.85 -4.82 -5.25
N MET A 166 13.60 -4.06 -6.31
CA MET A 166 12.40 -4.21 -7.11
C MET A 166 12.26 -5.59 -7.76
N PRO A 167 13.33 -6.21 -8.31
CA PRO A 167 13.21 -7.55 -8.88
C PRO A 167 12.78 -8.60 -7.84
N ALA A 168 13.33 -8.59 -6.62
CA ALA A 168 12.89 -9.51 -5.57
C ALA A 168 11.45 -9.23 -5.14
N THR A 169 11.04 -7.96 -5.05
CA THR A 169 9.65 -7.59 -4.78
C THR A 169 8.71 -8.09 -5.87
N VAL A 170 9.08 -7.95 -7.14
CA VAL A 170 8.31 -8.48 -8.28
C VAL A 170 8.20 -9.99 -8.21
N GLN A 171 9.29 -10.71 -7.88
CA GLN A 171 9.24 -12.17 -7.72
C GLN A 171 8.20 -12.59 -6.67
N ARG A 172 8.17 -11.92 -5.51
CA ARG A 172 7.15 -12.19 -4.47
C ARG A 172 5.71 -11.96 -4.96
N LEU A 173 5.50 -10.95 -5.81
CA LEU A 173 4.20 -10.68 -6.43
C LEU A 173 3.81 -11.75 -7.45
N LEU A 174 4.77 -12.22 -8.27
CA LEU A 174 4.57 -13.33 -9.22
C LEU A 174 4.19 -14.62 -8.48
N ASP A 175 4.88 -14.92 -7.39
CA ASP A 175 4.62 -16.09 -6.56
C ASP A 175 3.22 -16.03 -5.92
N GLN A 176 2.82 -14.87 -5.37
CA GLN A 176 1.48 -14.66 -4.83
C GLN A 176 0.39 -14.85 -5.89
N LEU A 177 0.61 -14.31 -7.08
CA LEU A 177 -0.32 -14.42 -8.21
C LEU A 177 -0.30 -15.80 -8.88
N LYS A 178 0.70 -16.63 -8.57
CA LYS A 178 0.96 -17.94 -9.20
C LYS A 178 1.09 -17.82 -10.72
N ILE A 179 1.81 -16.81 -11.19
CA ILE A 179 2.09 -16.56 -12.59
C ILE A 179 3.60 -16.57 -12.85
N SER A 180 3.99 -16.91 -14.07
CA SER A 180 5.38 -16.83 -14.52
C SER A 180 5.67 -15.45 -15.10
N GLY A 181 6.89 -14.97 -14.94
CA GLY A 181 7.36 -13.71 -15.50
C GLY A 181 8.86 -13.54 -15.27
N ASP A 182 9.46 -12.54 -15.90
CA ASP A 182 10.85 -12.13 -15.66
C ASP A 182 10.86 -10.90 -14.74
N PRO A 183 11.26 -11.05 -13.47
CA PRO A 183 11.22 -9.96 -12.50
C PRO A 183 12.07 -8.76 -12.92
N ALA A 184 13.23 -9.00 -13.55
CA ALA A 184 14.12 -7.92 -13.97
C ALA A 184 13.52 -7.11 -15.13
N LYS A 185 12.88 -7.77 -16.10
CA LYS A 185 12.20 -7.09 -17.20
C LYS A 185 10.97 -6.29 -16.71
N ILE A 186 10.19 -6.85 -15.80
CA ILE A 186 9.04 -6.15 -15.19
C ILE A 186 9.52 -4.92 -14.45
N ALA A 187 10.55 -5.05 -13.59
CA ALA A 187 11.14 -3.96 -12.85
C ALA A 187 11.67 -2.85 -13.76
N ALA A 188 12.41 -3.20 -14.80
CA ALA A 188 12.94 -2.25 -15.78
C ALA A 188 11.81 -1.46 -16.46
N LYS A 189 10.75 -2.14 -16.91
CA LYS A 189 9.62 -1.48 -17.56
C LYS A 189 8.84 -0.55 -16.63
N VAL A 190 8.70 -0.91 -15.36
CA VAL A 190 8.09 -0.05 -14.35
C VAL A 190 8.92 1.22 -14.15
N LEU A 191 10.24 1.13 -14.16
CA LEU A 191 11.13 2.30 -14.03
C LEU A 191 11.11 3.20 -15.27
N ASP A 192 11.09 2.63 -16.46
CA ASP A 192 11.03 3.39 -17.73
C ASP A 192 9.72 4.18 -17.87
N GLY A 193 8.65 3.72 -17.27
CA GLY A 193 7.32 4.32 -17.36
C GLY A 193 7.19 5.71 -16.70
N ARG A 194 8.21 6.26 -16.06
CA ARG A 194 8.21 7.55 -15.35
C ARG A 194 7.05 7.74 -14.36
N PHE A 195 6.51 6.64 -13.83
CA PHE A 195 5.32 6.66 -12.96
C PHE A 195 5.62 7.02 -11.51
N THR A 196 6.88 7.24 -11.17
CA THR A 196 7.31 7.40 -9.80
C THR A 196 7.32 8.86 -9.40
N GLN A 197 6.49 9.21 -8.44
CA GLN A 197 6.68 10.42 -7.65
C GLN A 197 7.88 10.21 -6.71
N PHE A 198 9.06 9.97 -7.30
CA PHE A 198 10.27 9.75 -6.55
C PHE A 198 10.61 11.07 -5.83
N ASN A 199 10.54 11.06 -4.50
CA ASN A 199 11.10 12.13 -3.71
C ASN A 199 12.63 11.90 -3.61
N LYS A 200 13.26 12.01 -2.49
CA LYS A 200 14.70 11.82 -2.33
C LYS A 200 15.20 10.38 -2.52
N GLY A 201 14.31 9.36 -2.50
CA GLY A 201 14.67 7.95 -2.70
C GLY A 201 15.74 7.43 -1.74
N ARG A 202 15.80 7.94 -0.51
CA ARG A 202 16.78 7.55 0.49
C ARG A 202 16.12 6.75 1.60
N PRO A 203 16.66 5.58 1.98
CA PRO A 203 16.22 4.84 3.15
C PRO A 203 16.75 5.50 4.43
N LYS A 204 16.07 5.24 5.54
CA LYS A 204 16.52 5.60 6.91
C LYS A 204 16.86 7.09 7.09
N ARG A 205 16.12 7.96 6.41
CA ARG A 205 16.28 9.42 6.46
C ARG A 205 16.20 9.97 7.88
N HIS A 206 15.38 9.36 8.74
CA HIS A 206 15.25 9.74 10.14
C HIS A 206 16.57 9.77 10.91
N LYS A 207 17.57 8.98 10.49
CA LYS A 207 18.87 8.95 11.16
C LYS A 207 19.68 10.25 10.99
N THR A 208 19.41 11.02 9.93
CA THR A 208 20.17 12.22 9.57
C THR A 208 19.33 13.49 9.47
N GLU A 209 18.01 13.35 9.27
CA GLU A 209 17.11 14.49 9.00
C GLU A 209 16.15 14.77 10.18
N MET A 210 16.08 13.89 11.19
CA MET A 210 15.22 14.05 12.36
C MET A 210 16.07 14.37 13.61
N SER A 211 15.58 15.25 14.48
CA SER A 211 16.26 15.50 15.76
C SER A 211 16.29 14.23 16.63
N THR A 212 17.27 14.14 17.53
CA THR A 212 17.37 13.01 18.47
C THR A 212 16.10 12.88 19.32
N GLN A 213 15.51 14.01 19.70
CA GLN A 213 14.28 14.04 20.51
C GLN A 213 13.09 13.50 19.69
N ASP A 214 12.84 14.05 18.50
CA ASP A 214 11.75 13.61 17.64
C ASP A 214 11.87 12.12 17.27
N ASN A 215 13.10 11.68 16.97
CA ASN A 215 13.37 10.28 16.65
C ASN A 215 13.00 9.36 17.81
N ARG A 216 13.33 9.76 19.06
CA ARG A 216 12.99 9.02 20.27
C ARG A 216 11.48 9.00 20.51
N GLU A 217 10.81 10.14 20.39
CA GLU A 217 9.35 10.25 20.55
C GLU A 217 8.61 9.36 19.55
N PHE A 218 8.97 9.42 18.27
CA PHE A 218 8.43 8.52 17.26
C PHE A 218 8.70 7.05 17.53
N ALA A 219 9.93 6.72 17.97
CA ALA A 219 10.29 5.35 18.29
C ALA A 219 9.47 4.80 19.46
N CYS A 220 9.24 5.62 20.50
CA CYS A 220 8.40 5.22 21.64
C CYS A 220 6.93 5.05 21.23
N GLU A 221 6.39 6.00 20.48
CA GLU A 221 4.99 5.99 20.08
C GLU A 221 4.65 4.83 19.12
N PHE A 222 5.52 4.58 18.14
CA PHE A 222 5.32 3.53 17.15
C PHE A 222 6.10 2.24 17.48
N ALA A 223 6.55 2.05 18.73
CA ALA A 223 7.30 0.87 19.15
C ALA A 223 6.65 -0.46 18.75
N PRO A 224 5.33 -0.68 18.95
CA PRO A 224 4.69 -1.94 18.56
C PRO A 224 4.72 -2.18 17.04
N PHE A 225 4.65 -1.11 16.25
CA PHE A 225 4.73 -1.18 14.81
C PHE A 225 6.17 -1.42 14.34
N LEU A 226 7.13 -0.71 14.92
CA LEU A 226 8.56 -0.84 14.61
C LEU A 226 9.10 -2.22 14.98
N SER A 227 8.67 -2.80 16.11
CA SER A 227 9.04 -4.16 16.50
C SER A 227 8.60 -5.18 15.44
N ARG A 228 7.39 -5.04 14.91
CA ARG A 228 6.92 -5.91 13.80
C ARG A 228 7.75 -5.75 12.53
N LEU A 229 8.08 -4.51 12.15
CA LEU A 229 8.92 -4.26 10.97
C LEU A 229 10.30 -4.92 11.10
N LEU A 230 10.88 -4.90 12.30
CA LEU A 230 12.17 -5.53 12.58
C LEU A 230 12.06 -7.05 12.58
N ASP A 231 11.00 -7.60 13.17
CA ASP A 231 10.75 -9.04 13.19
C ASP A 231 10.49 -9.59 11.78
N GLU A 232 9.75 -8.86 10.95
CA GLU A 232 9.48 -9.27 9.57
C GLU A 232 10.70 -9.22 8.66
N GLN A 233 11.68 -8.36 8.92
CA GLN A 233 12.94 -8.36 8.20
C GLN A 233 13.80 -9.62 8.49
N HIS A 234 13.52 -10.31 9.58
CA HIS A 234 14.23 -11.53 9.99
C HIS A 234 13.40 -12.81 9.84
N MET A 235 12.10 -12.69 9.57
CA MET A 235 11.19 -13.84 9.42
C MET A 235 10.90 -14.12 7.95
N LEU A 236 11.53 -15.17 7.43
CA LEU A 236 11.11 -15.82 6.19
C LEU A 236 9.71 -16.46 6.34
N PRO A 237 8.99 -16.71 5.25
CA PRO A 237 7.53 -16.67 5.16
C PRO A 237 6.87 -17.86 5.84
N THR A 238 6.32 -17.66 7.00
CA THR A 238 5.25 -18.49 7.54
C THR A 238 4.02 -17.64 7.82
N TYR A 239 3.39 -17.17 6.74
CA TYR A 239 2.14 -16.42 6.84
C TYR A 239 0.96 -17.36 7.03
N GLY A 240 0.57 -17.57 8.27
CA GLY A 240 -0.61 -18.35 8.64
C GLY A 240 -1.01 -18.18 10.10
N ASN A 241 -0.06 -17.96 11.00
CA ASN A 241 -0.32 -18.05 12.43
C ASN A 241 0.45 -17.02 13.29
N ILE A 242 0.52 -15.75 12.89
CA ILE A 242 1.05 -14.72 13.80
C ILE A 242 -0.11 -14.26 14.69
N PRO A 243 -0.05 -14.48 16.03
CA PRO A 243 -1.01 -13.89 16.95
C PRO A 243 -0.82 -12.37 16.92
N LEU A 244 -1.82 -11.69 16.39
CA LEU A 244 -1.87 -10.23 16.39
C LEU A 244 -2.04 -9.77 17.85
N PRO A 245 -1.37 -8.68 18.29
CA PRO A 245 -1.66 -8.10 19.58
C PRO A 245 -3.16 -7.71 19.66
N PRO A 246 -3.74 -7.68 20.86
CA PRO A 246 -5.11 -7.29 21.04
C PRO A 246 -5.36 -5.92 20.41
N PRO A 247 -6.58 -5.66 19.90
CA PRO A 247 -6.93 -4.37 19.34
C PRO A 247 -6.62 -3.29 20.39
N TYR A 248 -6.01 -2.19 19.96
CA TYR A 248 -5.97 -0.99 20.77
C TYR A 248 -7.40 -0.66 21.15
N GLU A 249 -7.68 -0.63 22.47
CA GLU A 249 -8.92 -0.05 22.96
C GLU A 249 -8.97 1.38 22.44
N LEU A 250 -9.98 1.66 21.62
CA LEU A 250 -10.29 3.01 21.22
C LEU A 250 -10.54 3.80 22.52
N ARG A 251 -9.65 4.70 22.87
CA ARG A 251 -9.99 5.71 23.87
C ARG A 251 -11.11 6.53 23.24
N ASP A 252 -12.29 6.38 23.81
CA ASP A 252 -13.42 7.25 23.52
C ASP A 252 -12.93 8.68 23.70
N SER A 253 -12.87 9.41 22.60
CA SER A 253 -12.61 10.83 22.62
C SER A 253 -13.84 11.52 23.18
N VAL A 254 -13.71 12.04 24.39
CA VAL A 254 -14.59 13.04 24.97
C VAL A 254 -14.42 14.36 24.21
#